data_c4f52fc0e9154b416c3a9180eba153a5
#
_entry.id   c4f52fc0e9154b416c3a9180eba153a5
#
_cell.length_a   1.000
_cell.length_b   1.000
_cell.length_c   1.000
_cell.angle_alpha   90.00
_cell.angle_beta   90.00
_cell.angle_gamma   90.00
#
_symmetry.space_group_name_H-M   'P 1'
#
loop_
_entity.id
_entity.type
_entity.pdbx_description
1 polymer ?
#
loop_
_entity_poly.entity_id
_entity_poly.type
_entity_poly.pdbx_seq_one_letter_code
_entity_poly.pdbx_strand_id
1 'polypeptide(L)'
;MRKVYYMVCMLAALSVIISCEDFLDKMPDKRAEINSNQKISELLVSAYPNVDPMMIYEHRTDNVMDNGRRFGEPERMIVENYFWEDISETDWDAPEALWNSCYGAIAAANQALDAIRKLGPDLGNGPQRGEALLCRAYAHFLLVNTFCQPYRKSSASSDMGIPYVEEPETVIGKQYDRGTVASVYEKISRDIEEGFPLINDN
;
A
#
# COMPACT_ATOMS: atom_id res chain seq x y z
N MET A 1 48.04 29.93 36.95
CA MET A 1 46.67 30.43 36.78
C MET A 1 46.11 30.21 35.33
N ARG A 2 46.84 30.57 34.28
CA ARG A 2 46.38 30.38 32.89
C ARG A 2 46.06 28.92 32.48
N LYS A 3 46.88 27.93 32.92
CA LYS A 3 46.70 26.52 32.64
C LYS A 3 45.44 25.94 33.31
N VAL A 4 45.10 26.38 34.50
CA VAL A 4 43.91 25.95 35.25
C VAL A 4 42.65 26.50 34.58
N TYR A 5 42.71 27.76 34.05
CA TYR A 5 41.59 28.34 33.30
C TYR A 5 41.26 27.56 32.03
N TYR A 6 42.25 27.17 31.23
CA TYR A 6 42.06 26.35 30.05
C TYR A 6 41.49 24.95 30.37
N MET A 7 41.92 24.36 31.49
CA MET A 7 41.43 23.05 31.93
C MET A 7 39.98 23.13 32.38
N VAL A 8 39.56 24.19 33.06
CA VAL A 8 38.14 24.41 33.44
C VAL A 8 37.29 24.69 32.25
N CYS A 9 37.75 25.51 31.27
CA CYS A 9 37.01 25.75 30.01
C CYS A 9 36.88 24.49 29.16
N MET A 10 37.89 23.61 29.14
CA MET A 10 37.83 22.35 28.40
C MET A 10 36.88 21.36 29.06
N LEU A 11 36.83 21.28 30.42
CA LEU A 11 35.84 20.48 31.14
C LEU A 11 34.39 20.99 30.92
N ALA A 12 34.20 22.33 30.93
CA ALA A 12 32.89 22.91 30.65
C ALA A 12 32.42 22.71 29.21
N ALA A 13 33.34 22.67 28.23
CA ALA A 13 32.99 22.34 26.85
C ALA A 13 32.64 20.86 26.61
N LEU A 14 33.24 19.93 27.38
CA LEU A 14 32.92 18.52 27.33
C LEU A 14 31.53 18.19 27.91
N SER A 15 31.05 18.95 28.89
CA SER A 15 29.72 18.72 29.52
C SER A 15 28.54 19.15 28.63
N VAL A 16 28.77 19.89 27.55
CA VAL A 16 27.70 20.32 26.61
C VAL A 16 27.37 19.25 25.55
N ILE A 17 28.21 18.22 25.41
CA ILE A 17 28.06 17.19 24.35
C ILE A 17 27.15 16.03 24.77
N ILE A 18 26.74 15.91 26.05
CA ILE A 18 26.00 14.74 26.56
C ILE A 18 24.47 14.94 26.61
N SER A 19 23.94 16.03 26.04
CA SER A 19 22.54 16.47 26.29
C SER A 19 21.58 16.31 25.13
N CYS A 20 21.68 15.29 24.26
CA CYS A 20 20.73 15.17 23.15
C CYS A 20 20.19 13.77 22.82
N GLU A 21 20.47 12.71 23.60
CA GLU A 21 19.93 11.38 23.26
C GLU A 21 18.45 11.25 23.63
N ASP A 22 18.00 11.78 24.77
CA ASP A 22 16.60 11.68 25.22
C ASP A 22 15.59 12.52 24.39
N PHE A 23 16.06 13.52 23.62
CA PHE A 23 15.17 14.37 22.83
C PHE A 23 14.88 13.77 21.44
N LEU A 24 15.80 12.99 20.89
CA LEU A 24 15.63 12.33 19.59
C LEU A 24 14.87 11.01 19.70
N ASP A 25 14.86 10.39 20.87
CA ASP A 25 14.11 9.14 21.14
C ASP A 25 12.63 9.37 21.47
N LYS A 26 12.21 10.59 21.73
CA LYS A 26 10.79 10.90 21.92
C LYS A 26 10.14 11.19 20.56
N MET A 27 9.29 10.29 20.10
CA MET A 27 8.38 10.58 19.00
C MET A 27 7.66 11.90 19.26
N PRO A 28 7.71 12.88 18.34
CA PRO A 28 7.21 14.26 18.55
C PRO A 28 5.71 14.33 18.85
N ASP A 29 4.95 13.31 18.49
CA ASP A 29 3.51 13.25 18.71
C ASP A 29 3.03 11.81 19.01
N LYS A 30 2.52 11.60 20.23
CA LYS A 30 1.87 10.34 20.63
C LYS A 30 0.62 10.00 19.82
N ARG A 31 0.11 10.94 19.01
CA ARG A 31 -1.03 10.70 18.10
C ARG A 31 -0.63 9.84 16.89
N ALA A 32 0.65 9.81 16.53
CA ALA A 32 1.17 8.98 15.44
C ALA A 32 1.36 7.50 15.84
N GLU A 33 1.27 7.15 17.12
CA GLU A 33 1.45 5.78 17.59
C GLU A 33 0.14 5.00 17.48
N ILE A 34 0.15 3.91 16.70
CA ILE A 34 -1.00 3.01 16.52
C ILE A 34 -1.00 2.02 17.70
N ASN A 35 -1.66 2.38 18.78
CA ASN A 35 -1.62 1.66 20.07
C ASN A 35 -3.00 1.25 20.60
N SER A 36 -4.04 1.29 19.77
CA SER A 36 -5.38 0.86 20.14
C SER A 36 -6.17 0.36 18.93
N ASN A 37 -7.20 -0.48 19.17
CA ASN A 37 -8.10 -0.96 18.14
C ASN A 37 -8.81 0.18 17.39
N GLN A 38 -9.14 1.27 18.08
CA GLN A 38 -9.74 2.44 17.46
C GLN A 38 -8.81 3.05 16.41
N LYS A 39 -7.54 3.26 16.76
CA LYS A 39 -6.55 3.81 15.81
C LYS A 39 -6.24 2.86 14.65
N ILE A 40 -6.32 1.56 14.87
CA ILE A 40 -6.23 0.57 13.79
C ILE A 40 -7.41 0.72 12.84
N SER A 41 -8.65 0.82 13.37
CA SER A 41 -9.84 1.04 12.54
C SER A 41 -9.77 2.37 11.76
N GLU A 42 -9.28 3.44 12.38
CA GLU A 42 -9.06 4.74 11.72
C GLU A 42 -8.02 4.63 10.58
N LEU A 43 -6.95 3.86 10.77
CA LEU A 43 -5.95 3.59 9.73
C LEU A 43 -6.54 2.76 8.58
N LEU A 44 -7.38 1.76 8.88
CA LEU A 44 -8.00 0.87 7.90
C LEU A 44 -8.92 1.60 6.92
N VAL A 45 -9.44 2.78 7.25
CA VAL A 45 -10.16 3.64 6.29
C VAL A 45 -9.28 3.95 5.06
N SER A 46 -7.96 4.01 5.24
CA SER A 46 -7.00 4.24 4.14
C SER A 46 -6.55 2.93 3.45
N ALA A 47 -7.02 1.77 3.89
CA ALA A 47 -6.68 0.48 3.29
C ALA A 47 -7.56 0.10 2.09
N TYR A 48 -8.44 0.98 1.67
CA TYR A 48 -9.29 0.82 0.50
C TYR A 48 -8.73 1.63 -0.67
N PRO A 49 -8.51 1.02 -1.86
CA PRO A 49 -8.15 1.78 -3.04
C PRO A 49 -9.22 2.83 -3.36
N ASN A 50 -8.79 4.05 -3.66
CA ASN A 50 -9.67 5.18 -3.94
C ASN A 50 -9.80 5.51 -5.43
N VAL A 51 -9.25 4.67 -6.31
CA VAL A 51 -9.36 4.75 -7.78
C VAL A 51 -10.14 3.54 -8.27
N ASP A 52 -11.17 3.78 -9.07
CA ASP A 52 -12.00 2.74 -9.67
C ASP A 52 -11.38 2.30 -11.02
N PRO A 53 -11.11 0.99 -11.22
CA PRO A 53 -10.57 0.49 -12.47
C PRO A 53 -11.59 0.44 -13.63
N MET A 54 -12.87 0.73 -13.39
CA MET A 54 -13.94 0.55 -14.37
C MET A 54 -13.69 1.30 -15.66
N MET A 55 -13.19 2.54 -15.61
CA MET A 55 -12.87 3.32 -16.81
C MET A 55 -11.79 2.66 -17.65
N ILE A 56 -10.78 2.06 -17.01
CA ILE A 56 -9.71 1.32 -17.71
C ILE A 56 -10.29 0.08 -18.39
N TYR A 57 -11.20 -0.63 -17.74
CA TYR A 57 -11.76 -1.88 -18.25
C TYR A 57 -12.79 -1.62 -19.35
N GLU A 58 -13.76 -0.74 -19.11
CA GLU A 58 -14.87 -0.50 -20.05
C GLU A 58 -14.41 0.05 -21.39
N HIS A 59 -13.43 0.94 -21.43
CA HIS A 59 -12.90 1.46 -22.70
C HIS A 59 -12.23 0.40 -23.59
N ARG A 60 -11.88 -0.75 -23.02
CA ARG A 60 -11.27 -1.89 -23.73
C ARG A 60 -12.25 -3.01 -24.08
N THR A 61 -13.55 -2.74 -23.92
CA THR A 61 -14.60 -3.70 -24.22
C THR A 61 -15.37 -3.29 -25.47
N ASP A 62 -16.16 -4.20 -26.00
CA ASP A 62 -17.12 -3.97 -27.09
C ASP A 62 -18.41 -3.25 -26.65
N ASN A 63 -18.52 -2.86 -25.36
CA ASN A 63 -19.60 -2.01 -24.85
C ASN A 63 -19.43 -0.53 -25.24
N VAL A 64 -18.24 -0.12 -25.66
CA VAL A 64 -17.89 1.25 -26.01
C VAL A 64 -17.58 1.33 -27.50
N MET A 65 -18.11 2.37 -28.16
CA MET A 65 -17.84 2.64 -29.57
C MET A 65 -17.58 4.12 -29.79
N ASP A 66 -16.74 4.44 -30.79
CA ASP A 66 -16.54 5.80 -31.25
C ASP A 66 -17.81 6.30 -32.00
N ASN A 67 -18.46 7.32 -31.46
CA ASN A 67 -19.62 7.98 -32.06
C ASN A 67 -19.25 9.07 -33.10
N GLY A 68 -17.95 9.25 -33.34
CA GLY A 68 -17.38 10.21 -34.28
C GLY A 68 -17.43 11.66 -33.80
N ARG A 69 -16.78 12.53 -34.55
CA ARG A 69 -16.51 13.94 -34.21
C ARG A 69 -17.75 14.79 -33.87
N ARG A 70 -18.94 14.33 -34.17
CA ARG A 70 -20.17 15.05 -33.89
C ARG A 70 -20.43 15.24 -32.39
N PHE A 71 -19.82 14.40 -31.56
CA PHE A 71 -20.03 14.40 -30.10
C PHE A 71 -18.87 15.04 -29.31
N GLY A 72 -17.95 15.70 -30.00
CA GLY A 72 -16.75 16.30 -29.44
C GLY A 72 -15.54 15.41 -29.58
N GLU A 73 -14.37 15.94 -29.21
CA GLU A 73 -13.13 15.16 -29.15
C GLU A 73 -13.05 14.52 -27.75
N PRO A 74 -12.89 13.20 -27.65
CA PRO A 74 -12.70 12.53 -26.36
C PRO A 74 -11.35 12.90 -25.75
N GLU A 75 -11.24 12.72 -24.45
CA GLU A 75 -9.97 12.89 -23.75
C GLU A 75 -8.92 11.91 -24.28
N ARG A 76 -7.69 12.34 -24.31
CA ARG A 76 -6.58 11.59 -24.89
C ARG A 76 -6.42 10.20 -24.26
N MET A 77 -6.49 10.10 -22.93
CA MET A 77 -6.43 8.83 -22.22
C MET A 77 -7.51 7.86 -22.67
N ILE A 78 -8.74 8.33 -22.91
CA ILE A 78 -9.84 7.49 -23.39
C ILE A 78 -9.51 6.91 -24.76
N VAL A 79 -8.97 7.74 -25.67
CA VAL A 79 -8.56 7.31 -27.00
C VAL A 79 -7.44 6.28 -26.95
N GLU A 80 -6.38 6.56 -26.21
CA GLU A 80 -5.24 5.66 -26.02
C GLU A 80 -5.71 4.32 -25.42
N ASN A 81 -6.60 4.37 -24.42
CA ASN A 81 -7.14 3.17 -23.78
C ASN A 81 -8.02 2.35 -24.73
N TYR A 82 -8.88 3.00 -25.51
CA TYR A 82 -9.76 2.37 -26.49
C TYR A 82 -8.98 1.65 -27.60
N PHE A 83 -7.90 2.25 -28.09
CA PHE A 83 -7.04 1.66 -29.13
C PHE A 83 -5.95 0.72 -28.58
N TRP A 84 -5.92 0.47 -27.27
CA TRP A 84 -4.88 -0.37 -26.61
C TRP A 84 -3.47 0.18 -26.79
N GLU A 85 -3.36 1.50 -26.89
CA GLU A 85 -2.09 2.21 -26.94
C GLU A 85 -1.50 2.42 -25.56
N ASP A 86 -0.21 2.81 -25.50
CA ASP A 86 0.43 3.19 -24.25
C ASP A 86 -0.19 4.48 -23.72
N ILE A 87 -0.71 4.44 -22.50
CA ILE A 87 -1.34 5.59 -21.86
C ILE A 87 -0.25 6.51 -21.32
N SER A 88 -0.23 7.73 -21.85
CA SER A 88 0.78 8.75 -21.55
C SER A 88 0.36 9.72 -20.45
N GLU A 89 -0.91 9.73 -20.06
CA GLU A 89 -1.45 10.58 -19.01
C GLU A 89 -1.42 9.88 -17.66
N THR A 90 -1.28 10.69 -16.59
CA THR A 90 -1.18 10.23 -15.21
C THR A 90 -2.36 10.72 -14.35
N ASP A 91 -3.47 11.08 -15.02
CA ASP A 91 -4.68 11.58 -14.39
C ASP A 91 -5.36 10.52 -13.51
N TRP A 92 -6.38 10.97 -12.78
CA TRP A 92 -7.08 10.20 -11.75
C TRP A 92 -7.55 8.80 -12.20
N ASP A 93 -7.99 8.65 -13.44
CA ASP A 93 -8.48 7.40 -14.01
C ASP A 93 -7.40 6.60 -14.76
N ALA A 94 -6.15 7.07 -14.73
CA ALA A 94 -5.04 6.40 -15.42
C ALA A 94 -4.57 5.12 -14.68
N PRO A 95 -3.97 4.15 -15.40
CA PRO A 95 -3.40 2.95 -14.78
C PRO A 95 -2.37 3.24 -13.69
N GLU A 96 -1.58 4.31 -13.82
CA GLU A 96 -0.63 4.74 -12.79
C GLU A 96 -1.33 5.16 -11.49
N ALA A 97 -2.44 5.90 -11.59
CA ALA A 97 -3.23 6.29 -10.43
C ALA A 97 -3.81 5.06 -9.70
N LEU A 98 -4.32 4.08 -10.45
CA LEU A 98 -4.79 2.81 -9.89
C LEU A 98 -3.65 2.05 -9.19
N TRP A 99 -2.47 1.96 -9.82
CA TRP A 99 -1.29 1.32 -9.23
C TRP A 99 -0.92 1.94 -7.89
N ASN A 100 -0.79 3.27 -7.87
CA ASN A 100 -0.42 4.02 -6.67
C ASN A 100 -1.48 3.91 -5.57
N SER A 101 -2.76 3.98 -5.94
CA SER A 101 -3.89 3.82 -5.02
C SER A 101 -3.89 2.43 -4.36
N CYS A 102 -3.72 1.37 -5.14
CA CYS A 102 -3.68 0.00 -4.62
C CYS A 102 -2.48 -0.22 -3.69
N TYR A 103 -1.27 0.20 -4.07
CA TYR A 103 -0.11 0.05 -3.18
C TYR A 103 -0.18 0.96 -1.95
N GLY A 104 -0.83 2.11 -2.03
CA GLY A 104 -1.16 2.94 -0.86
C GLY A 104 -2.08 2.21 0.12
N ALA A 105 -3.13 1.57 -0.38
CA ALA A 105 -4.04 0.76 0.43
C ALA A 105 -3.32 -0.47 1.05
N ILE A 106 -2.46 -1.15 0.29
CA ILE A 106 -1.64 -2.26 0.78
C ILE A 106 -0.70 -1.80 1.91
N ALA A 107 -0.09 -0.63 1.76
CA ALA A 107 0.79 -0.07 2.79
C ALA A 107 0.01 0.20 4.10
N ALA A 108 -1.19 0.77 4.03
CA ALA A 108 -2.06 0.99 5.19
C ALA A 108 -2.47 -0.34 5.84
N ALA A 109 -2.89 -1.34 5.05
CA ALA A 109 -3.23 -2.67 5.54
C ALA A 109 -2.04 -3.35 6.25
N ASN A 110 -0.84 -3.28 5.67
CA ASN A 110 0.36 -3.83 6.28
C ASN A 110 0.76 -3.13 7.58
N GLN A 111 0.62 -1.81 7.65
CA GLN A 111 0.83 -1.07 8.90
C GLN A 111 -0.16 -1.47 9.98
N ALA A 112 -1.44 -1.67 9.63
CA ALA A 112 -2.45 -2.17 10.56
C ALA A 112 -2.11 -3.57 11.07
N LEU A 113 -1.73 -4.50 10.17
CA LEU A 113 -1.32 -5.86 10.54
C LEU A 113 -0.08 -5.88 11.45
N ASP A 114 0.90 -5.02 11.18
CA ASP A 114 2.09 -4.88 12.02
C ASP A 114 1.77 -4.33 13.41
N ALA A 115 0.88 -3.32 13.48
CA ALA A 115 0.40 -2.77 14.74
C ALA A 115 -0.36 -3.83 15.56
N ILE A 116 -1.26 -4.59 14.93
CA ILE A 116 -2.00 -5.69 15.55
C ILE A 116 -1.04 -6.73 16.13
N ARG A 117 -0.02 -7.11 15.37
CA ARG A 117 1.02 -8.06 15.83
C ARG A 117 1.77 -7.55 17.05
N LYS A 118 2.10 -6.26 17.09
CA LYS A 118 2.80 -5.61 18.21
C LYS A 118 1.94 -5.46 19.47
N LEU A 119 0.65 -5.20 19.30
CA LEU A 119 -0.30 -5.08 20.40
C LEU A 119 -0.64 -6.43 21.04
N GLY A 120 -0.48 -7.53 20.30
CA GLY A 120 -0.73 -8.88 20.78
C GLY A 120 -2.21 -9.31 20.77
N PRO A 121 -2.49 -10.57 21.08
CA PRO A 121 -3.82 -11.18 20.94
C PRO A 121 -4.84 -10.71 21.96
N ASP A 122 -4.42 -10.11 23.07
CA ASP A 122 -5.27 -9.83 24.23
C ASP A 122 -6.27 -8.66 24.00
N LEU A 123 -6.09 -7.90 22.92
CA LEU A 123 -6.92 -6.72 22.62
C LEU A 123 -8.15 -7.01 21.76
N GLY A 124 -8.43 -8.28 21.42
CA GLY A 124 -9.66 -8.65 20.68
C GLY A 124 -9.74 -8.01 19.29
N ASN A 125 -8.60 -7.83 18.61
CA ASN A 125 -8.48 -7.16 17.33
C ASN A 125 -8.73 -8.07 16.10
N GLY A 126 -9.47 -9.16 16.29
CA GLY A 126 -9.81 -10.11 15.24
C GLY A 126 -10.47 -9.48 14.01
N PRO A 127 -11.56 -8.69 14.16
CA PRO A 127 -12.23 -8.03 13.04
C PRO A 127 -11.31 -7.09 12.26
N GLN A 128 -10.50 -6.28 12.96
CA GLN A 128 -9.55 -5.37 12.30
C GLN A 128 -8.45 -6.15 11.53
N ARG A 129 -8.01 -7.29 12.07
CA ARG A 129 -7.08 -8.17 11.37
C ARG A 129 -7.73 -8.77 10.11
N GLY A 130 -8.97 -9.20 10.22
CA GLY A 130 -9.74 -9.71 9.09
C GLY A 130 -9.89 -8.67 7.99
N GLU A 131 -10.31 -7.46 8.34
CA GLU A 131 -10.45 -6.34 7.42
C GLU A 131 -9.13 -6.00 6.73
N ALA A 132 -8.03 -5.90 7.47
CA ALA A 132 -6.71 -5.61 6.91
C ALA A 132 -6.25 -6.67 5.88
N LEU A 133 -6.46 -7.96 6.17
CA LEU A 133 -6.13 -9.04 5.25
C LEU A 133 -6.99 -8.99 3.98
N LEU A 134 -8.29 -8.76 4.11
CA LEU A 134 -9.21 -8.66 2.97
C LEU A 134 -8.91 -7.42 2.11
N CYS A 135 -8.61 -6.27 2.70
CA CYS A 135 -8.20 -5.07 1.98
C CYS A 135 -6.90 -5.31 1.19
N ARG A 136 -5.91 -5.97 1.81
CA ARG A 136 -4.65 -6.33 1.14
C ARG A 136 -4.88 -7.28 -0.03
N ALA A 137 -5.69 -8.32 0.17
CA ALA A 137 -6.07 -9.26 -0.87
C ALA A 137 -6.79 -8.57 -2.04
N TYR A 138 -7.76 -7.71 -1.74
CA TYR A 138 -8.53 -6.97 -2.74
C TYR A 138 -7.66 -6.05 -3.58
N ALA A 139 -6.79 -5.27 -2.96
CA ALA A 139 -5.90 -4.37 -3.69
C ALA A 139 -4.93 -5.14 -4.61
N HIS A 140 -4.35 -6.27 -4.15
CA HIS A 140 -3.53 -7.12 -5.00
C HIS A 140 -4.34 -7.81 -6.10
N PHE A 141 -5.61 -8.13 -5.86
CA PHE A 141 -6.50 -8.67 -6.87
C PHE A 141 -6.76 -7.67 -8.01
N LEU A 142 -7.01 -6.41 -7.68
CA LEU A 142 -7.12 -5.35 -8.69
C LEU A 142 -5.84 -5.22 -9.52
N LEU A 143 -4.68 -5.21 -8.84
CA LEU A 143 -3.38 -5.09 -9.50
C LEU A 143 -3.09 -6.26 -10.44
N VAL A 144 -3.28 -7.51 -10.00
CA VAL A 144 -2.97 -8.68 -10.84
C VAL A 144 -3.88 -8.77 -12.05
N ASN A 145 -5.17 -8.39 -11.91
CA ASN A 145 -6.11 -8.39 -13.03
C ASN A 145 -5.84 -7.28 -14.04
N THR A 146 -5.30 -6.14 -13.60
CA THR A 146 -5.03 -5.00 -14.49
C THR A 146 -3.68 -5.11 -15.19
N PHE A 147 -2.65 -5.58 -14.47
CA PHE A 147 -1.24 -5.45 -14.91
C PHE A 147 -0.56 -6.78 -15.25
N CYS A 148 -1.28 -7.90 -15.17
CA CYS A 148 -0.74 -9.23 -15.51
C CYS A 148 -1.56 -9.91 -16.61
N GLN A 149 -1.00 -11.03 -17.12
CA GLN A 149 -1.76 -11.92 -17.98
C GLN A 149 -2.92 -12.55 -17.21
N PRO A 150 -4.06 -12.82 -17.87
CA PRO A 150 -5.17 -13.53 -17.24
C PRO A 150 -4.72 -14.88 -16.68
N TYR A 151 -5.25 -15.26 -15.52
CA TYR A 151 -4.93 -16.54 -14.92
C TYR A 151 -5.32 -17.69 -15.87
N ARG A 152 -4.33 -18.45 -16.31
CA ARG A 152 -4.51 -19.69 -17.08
C ARG A 152 -3.74 -20.80 -16.41
N LYS A 153 -4.40 -21.90 -16.10
CA LYS A 153 -3.79 -23.05 -15.41
C LYS A 153 -2.52 -23.56 -16.10
N SER A 154 -2.43 -23.40 -17.42
CA SER A 154 -1.29 -23.85 -18.22
C SER A 154 -0.06 -22.93 -18.14
N SER A 155 -0.21 -21.67 -17.80
CA SER A 155 0.86 -20.67 -17.87
C SER A 155 1.03 -19.80 -16.60
N ALA A 156 0.06 -19.81 -15.68
CA ALA A 156 0.10 -18.96 -14.49
C ALA A 156 1.37 -19.11 -13.63
N SER A 157 1.98 -20.31 -13.65
CA SER A 157 3.25 -20.57 -12.92
C SER A 157 4.49 -20.00 -13.61
N SER A 158 4.38 -19.52 -14.85
CA SER A 158 5.45 -18.89 -15.62
C SER A 158 5.16 -17.44 -15.98
N ASP A 159 3.88 -17.07 -16.04
CA ASP A 159 3.47 -15.70 -16.31
C ASP A 159 3.90 -14.79 -15.17
N MET A 160 4.50 -13.64 -15.52
CA MET A 160 5.02 -12.69 -14.54
C MET A 160 3.87 -12.05 -13.77
N GLY A 161 3.97 -12.09 -12.44
CA GLY A 161 3.01 -11.48 -11.51
C GLY A 161 3.28 -10.01 -11.20
N ILE A 162 2.78 -9.57 -10.07
CA ILE A 162 3.06 -8.27 -9.44
C ILE A 162 3.73 -8.48 -8.08
N PRO A 163 4.47 -7.50 -7.53
CA PRO A 163 4.96 -7.58 -6.16
C PRO A 163 3.82 -7.77 -5.16
N TYR A 164 3.85 -8.87 -4.40
CA TYR A 164 2.93 -9.08 -3.29
C TYR A 164 3.58 -8.63 -1.99
N VAL A 165 3.23 -7.43 -1.52
CA VAL A 165 3.86 -6.79 -0.36
C VAL A 165 3.11 -7.15 0.91
N GLU A 166 3.82 -7.79 1.87
CA GLU A 166 3.23 -8.36 3.09
C GLU A 166 3.65 -7.61 4.37
N GLU A 167 4.60 -6.69 4.27
CA GLU A 167 5.16 -5.97 5.41
C GLU A 167 5.26 -4.47 5.13
N PRO A 168 5.22 -3.61 6.16
CA PRO A 168 5.50 -2.20 6.00
C PRO A 168 6.90 -1.95 5.42
N GLU A 169 7.02 -0.99 4.51
CA GLU A 169 8.31 -0.56 3.99
C GLU A 169 9.05 0.28 5.05
N THR A 170 10.26 -0.14 5.38
CA THR A 170 11.15 0.56 6.30
C THR A 170 12.40 1.12 5.61
N VAL A 171 12.59 0.77 4.33
CA VAL A 171 13.78 1.15 3.53
C VAL A 171 13.31 1.75 2.21
N ILE A 172 13.80 2.95 1.88
CA ILE A 172 13.51 3.62 0.60
C ILE A 172 14.16 2.84 -0.54
N GLY A 173 13.39 2.60 -1.62
CA GLY A 173 13.89 1.96 -2.84
C GLY A 173 14.09 0.45 -2.72
N LYS A 174 13.40 -0.22 -1.79
CA LYS A 174 13.39 -1.68 -1.70
C LYS A 174 12.95 -2.30 -3.02
N GLN A 175 13.75 -3.23 -3.54
CA GLN A 175 13.39 -3.99 -4.74
C GLN A 175 12.52 -5.19 -4.33
N TYR A 176 11.42 -5.38 -5.05
CA TYR A 176 10.50 -6.48 -4.85
C TYR A 176 10.51 -7.42 -6.04
N ASP A 177 10.50 -8.71 -5.77
CA ASP A 177 10.22 -9.72 -6.79
C ASP A 177 8.73 -9.68 -7.17
N ARG A 178 8.46 -9.72 -8.46
CA ARG A 178 7.08 -9.80 -8.97
C ARG A 178 6.45 -11.17 -8.76
N GLY A 179 7.25 -12.20 -8.66
CA GLY A 179 6.77 -13.58 -8.62
C GLY A 179 6.01 -13.96 -9.89
N THR A 180 5.12 -14.94 -9.76
CA THR A 180 4.27 -15.41 -10.85
C THR A 180 2.81 -15.09 -10.59
N VAL A 181 1.98 -15.08 -11.63
CA VAL A 181 0.53 -14.93 -11.50
C VAL A 181 -0.04 -15.96 -10.53
N ALA A 182 0.39 -17.24 -10.62
CA ALA A 182 -0.03 -18.27 -9.68
C ALA A 182 0.29 -17.93 -8.23
N SER A 183 1.53 -17.50 -7.94
CA SER A 183 1.96 -17.16 -6.59
C SER A 183 1.21 -15.95 -6.01
N VAL A 184 0.82 -14.98 -6.84
CA VAL A 184 0.00 -13.85 -6.41
C VAL A 184 -1.40 -14.33 -6.00
N TYR A 185 -2.05 -15.16 -6.82
CA TYR A 185 -3.38 -15.71 -6.49
C TYR A 185 -3.35 -16.63 -5.26
N GLU A 186 -2.30 -17.42 -5.06
CA GLU A 186 -2.11 -18.22 -3.84
C GLU A 186 -2.07 -17.35 -2.59
N LYS A 187 -1.35 -16.22 -2.64
CA LYS A 187 -1.27 -15.28 -1.52
C LYS A 187 -2.58 -14.53 -1.28
N ILE A 188 -3.29 -14.15 -2.35
CA ILE A 188 -4.64 -13.57 -2.26
C ILE A 188 -5.58 -14.56 -1.56
N SER A 189 -5.59 -15.83 -2.00
CA SER A 189 -6.43 -16.88 -1.40
C SER A 189 -6.14 -17.06 0.07
N ARG A 190 -4.87 -17.14 0.44
CA ARG A 190 -4.45 -17.24 1.84
C ARG A 190 -4.96 -16.07 2.69
N ASP A 191 -4.80 -14.84 2.22
CA ASP A 191 -5.25 -13.66 2.97
C ASP A 191 -6.78 -13.63 3.13
N ILE A 192 -7.53 -14.11 2.11
CA ILE A 192 -8.99 -14.27 2.20
C ILE A 192 -9.37 -15.38 3.19
N GLU A 193 -8.74 -16.56 3.09
CA GLU A 193 -9.01 -17.71 3.95
C GLU A 193 -8.71 -17.41 5.43
N GLU A 194 -7.66 -16.62 5.71
CA GLU A 194 -7.35 -16.19 7.06
C GLU A 194 -8.23 -15.02 7.54
N GLY A 195 -8.56 -14.08 6.66
CA GLY A 195 -9.26 -12.85 7.03
C GLY A 195 -10.77 -13.01 7.16
N PHE A 196 -11.40 -13.73 6.22
CA PHE A 196 -12.85 -13.84 6.15
C PHE A 196 -13.50 -14.38 7.42
N PRO A 197 -12.97 -15.43 8.08
CA PRO A 197 -13.56 -15.94 9.33
C PRO A 197 -13.50 -14.98 10.52
N LEU A 198 -12.68 -13.93 10.43
CA LEU A 198 -12.49 -12.93 11.50
C LEU A 198 -13.48 -11.76 11.38
N ILE A 199 -14.15 -11.60 10.26
CA ILE A 199 -15.18 -10.57 10.08
C ILE A 199 -16.44 -11.00 10.79
N ASN A 200 -16.91 -10.17 11.71
CA ASN A 200 -18.18 -10.35 12.41
C ASN A 200 -19.21 -9.39 11.83
N ASP A 201 -20.26 -9.91 11.25
CA ASP A 201 -21.43 -9.18 10.74
C ASP A 201 -22.48 -8.92 11.86
N ASN A 202 -22.05 -8.64 13.11
CA ASN A 202 -22.94 -8.39 14.24
C ASN A 202 -23.10 -6.91 14.52
#